data_2efe1cb6d90aff8f1837c306be8b03fb
#
_entry.id   2efe1cb6d90aff8f1837c306be8b03fb
#
_cell.length_a   1.000
_cell.length_b   1.000
_cell.length_c   1.000
_cell.angle_alpha   90.00
_cell.angle_beta   90.00
_cell.angle_gamma   90.00
#
_symmetry.space_group_name_H-M   'P 1'
#
loop_
_entity.id
_entity.type
_entity.pdbx_description
1 polymer ?
#
loop_
_entity_poly.entity_id
_entity_poly.type
_entity_poly.pdbx_seq_one_letter_code
_entity_poly.pdbx_strand_id
1 'polypeptide(L)'
;MMILHTMLRVGDLNRSIDFYTKVLGMNLLRTTERPEQKYSLAFVGYGKGNGDGQAEIELTYNHGVSSYEMGTAYGHIAIGVPDAYAACAKIKAAGGNVTREAGPVAGGDTIIAFVTD
;
A
#
# COMPACT_ATOMS: atom_id res chain seq x y z
N MET A 1 -10.95 -17.18 11.32
CA MET A 1 -9.81 -16.24 11.37
C MET A 1 -9.63 -15.56 10.03
N MET A 2 -9.27 -14.27 10.04
CA MET A 2 -8.93 -13.54 8.82
C MET A 2 -7.86 -12.50 9.15
N ILE A 3 -7.07 -12.10 8.15
CA ILE A 3 -6.11 -11.02 8.33
C ILE A 3 -6.89 -9.70 8.29
N LEU A 4 -6.88 -8.94 9.39
CA LEU A 4 -7.58 -7.65 9.44
C LEU A 4 -6.75 -6.56 8.77
N HIS A 5 -5.49 -6.43 9.17
CA HIS A 5 -4.61 -5.43 8.57
C HIS A 5 -3.14 -5.77 8.75
N THR A 6 -2.32 -5.15 7.92
CA THR A 6 -0.87 -5.07 8.06
C THR A 6 -0.52 -3.61 8.36
N MET A 7 0.29 -3.37 9.39
CA MET A 7 0.69 -2.00 9.75
C MET A 7 2.05 -1.66 9.18
N LEU A 8 2.13 -0.48 8.58
CA LEU A 8 3.37 0.11 8.08
C LEU A 8 3.60 1.47 8.75
N ARG A 9 4.81 1.72 9.18
CA ARG A 9 5.21 3.05 9.63
C ARG A 9 5.63 3.89 8.44
N VAL A 10 5.16 5.13 8.39
CA VAL A 10 5.40 6.05 7.26
C VAL A 10 5.93 7.38 7.79
N GLY A 11 6.77 8.03 6.99
CA GLY A 11 7.36 9.32 7.36
C GLY A 11 6.51 10.54 6.98
N ASP A 12 5.52 10.34 6.12
CA ASP A 12 4.60 11.39 5.64
C ASP A 12 3.25 10.74 5.35
N LEU A 13 2.29 10.94 6.24
CA LEU A 13 1.01 10.24 6.17
C LEU A 13 0.22 10.63 4.91
N ASN A 14 0.15 11.92 4.59
CA ASN A 14 -0.61 12.38 3.42
C ASN A 14 -0.03 11.86 2.11
N ARG A 15 1.28 11.84 1.99
CA ARG A 15 1.97 11.27 0.82
C ARG A 15 1.67 9.79 0.68
N SER A 16 1.70 9.04 1.77
CA SER A 16 1.39 7.61 1.75
C SER A 16 -0.08 7.36 1.43
N ILE A 17 -1.00 8.12 2.01
CA ILE A 17 -2.43 8.04 1.66
C ILE A 17 -2.61 8.27 0.16
N ASP A 18 -1.98 9.29 -0.39
CA ASP A 18 -2.08 9.59 -1.82
C ASP A 18 -1.55 8.44 -2.68
N PHE A 19 -0.45 7.83 -2.29
CA PHE A 19 0.09 6.69 -3.01
C PHE A 19 -0.91 5.53 -3.06
N TYR A 20 -1.42 5.11 -1.90
CA TYR A 20 -2.34 3.97 -1.84
C TYR A 20 -3.70 4.27 -2.48
N THR A 21 -4.18 5.50 -2.39
CA THR A 21 -5.50 5.86 -2.95
C THR A 21 -5.42 6.28 -4.41
N LYS A 22 -4.58 7.25 -4.76
CA LYS A 22 -4.52 7.82 -6.11
C LYS A 22 -3.75 6.94 -7.09
N VAL A 23 -2.68 6.28 -6.63
CA VAL A 23 -1.84 5.44 -7.50
C VAL A 23 -2.35 4.01 -7.51
N LEU A 24 -2.62 3.40 -6.35
CA LEU A 24 -3.06 2.01 -6.25
C LEU A 24 -4.58 1.83 -6.24
N GLY A 25 -5.35 2.90 -6.23
CA GLY A 25 -6.81 2.84 -6.34
C GLY A 25 -7.55 2.36 -5.10
N MET A 26 -6.92 2.36 -3.93
CA MET A 26 -7.58 2.05 -2.67
C MET A 26 -8.47 3.19 -2.21
N ASN A 27 -9.34 2.90 -1.25
CA ASN A 27 -10.13 3.89 -0.55
C ASN A 27 -9.47 4.23 0.78
N LEU A 28 -9.55 5.50 1.18
CA LEU A 28 -9.26 5.90 2.55
C LEU A 28 -10.47 5.51 3.41
N LEU A 29 -10.28 4.51 4.27
CA LEU A 29 -11.40 3.91 5.02
C LEU A 29 -11.70 4.68 6.30
N ARG A 30 -10.67 5.08 7.04
CA ARG A 30 -10.80 5.88 8.27
C ARG A 30 -9.45 6.43 8.69
N THR A 31 -9.50 7.46 9.54
CA THR A 31 -8.31 8.06 10.14
C THR A 31 -8.51 8.21 11.63
N THR A 32 -7.41 8.22 12.37
CA THR A 32 -7.40 8.42 13.82
C THR A 32 -6.22 9.30 14.19
N GLU A 33 -6.49 10.32 15.01
CA GLU A 33 -5.46 11.18 15.60
C GLU A 33 -5.32 10.88 17.09
N ARG A 34 -4.08 10.74 17.51
CA ARG A 34 -3.74 10.56 18.94
C ARG A 34 -2.64 11.55 19.31
N PRO A 35 -2.98 12.84 19.48
CA PRO A 35 -1.96 13.87 19.71
C PRO A 35 -1.20 13.68 21.03
N GLU A 36 -1.84 13.17 22.06
CA GLU A 36 -1.19 12.91 23.36
C GLU A 36 -0.16 11.78 23.25
N GLN A 37 -0.44 10.75 22.46
CA GLN A 37 0.47 9.65 22.16
C GLN A 37 1.41 9.96 21.00
N LYS A 38 1.22 11.10 20.34
CA LYS A 38 2.06 11.61 19.25
C LYS A 38 2.09 10.69 18.04
N TYR A 39 0.91 10.20 17.61
CA TYR A 39 0.79 9.47 16.35
C TYR A 39 -0.54 9.73 15.65
N SER A 40 -0.55 9.46 14.35
CA SER A 40 -1.72 9.53 13.50
C SER A 40 -1.82 8.23 12.72
N LEU A 41 -3.03 7.74 12.48
CA LEU A 41 -3.29 6.53 11.74
C LEU A 41 -4.19 6.81 10.55
N ALA A 42 -4.00 6.03 9.48
CA ALA A 42 -4.93 5.96 8.37
C ALA A 42 -5.04 4.51 7.92
N PHE A 43 -6.26 4.05 7.66
CA PHE A 43 -6.51 2.73 7.10
C PHE A 43 -6.92 2.90 5.64
N VAL A 44 -6.26 2.17 4.76
CA VAL A 44 -6.54 2.15 3.33
C VAL A 44 -6.81 0.71 2.88
N GLY A 45 -7.65 0.56 1.87
CA GLY A 45 -8.00 -0.77 1.36
C GLY A 45 -8.98 -0.69 0.20
N TYR A 46 -9.25 -1.83 -0.40
CA TYR A 46 -10.21 -1.91 -1.50
C TYR A 46 -11.64 -2.10 -0.98
N GLY A 47 -12.62 -1.56 -1.72
CA GLY A 47 -14.02 -1.61 -1.31
C GLY A 47 -14.22 -0.99 0.08
N LYS A 48 -14.88 -1.72 0.97
CA LYS A 48 -15.11 -1.34 2.36
C LYS A 48 -14.10 -1.93 3.33
N GLY A 49 -12.98 -2.44 2.81
CA GLY A 49 -11.97 -3.08 3.64
C GLY A 49 -12.52 -4.32 4.34
N ASN A 50 -12.35 -4.40 5.67
CA ASN A 50 -12.80 -5.56 6.44
C ASN A 50 -14.31 -5.83 6.28
N GLY A 51 -15.13 -4.79 6.05
CA GLY A 51 -16.55 -4.95 5.80
C GLY A 51 -16.86 -5.76 4.55
N ASP A 52 -15.96 -5.79 3.58
CA ASP A 52 -16.05 -6.60 2.37
C ASP A 52 -15.18 -7.86 2.43
N GLY A 53 -14.65 -8.21 3.59
CA GLY A 53 -13.74 -9.35 3.75
C GLY A 53 -12.34 -9.11 3.18
N GLN A 54 -11.98 -7.85 2.91
CA GLN A 54 -10.66 -7.47 2.40
C GLN A 54 -9.74 -7.10 3.57
N ALA A 55 -8.48 -7.50 3.50
CA ALA A 55 -7.47 -7.01 4.44
C ALA A 55 -7.17 -5.54 4.15
N GLU A 56 -6.84 -4.80 5.19
CA GLU A 56 -6.53 -3.38 5.10
C GLU A 56 -5.04 -3.15 5.34
N ILE A 57 -4.55 -1.97 4.98
CA ILE A 57 -3.22 -1.50 5.38
C ILE A 57 -3.43 -0.36 6.38
N GLU A 58 -2.81 -0.50 7.56
CA GLU A 58 -2.77 0.56 8.57
C GLU A 58 -1.49 1.35 8.38
N LEU A 59 -1.62 2.63 8.05
CA LEU A 59 -0.49 3.55 7.93
C LEU A 59 -0.34 4.29 9.25
N THR A 60 0.81 4.19 9.89
CA THR A 60 1.09 4.86 11.16
C THR A 60 2.17 5.91 10.96
N TYR A 61 1.84 7.15 11.27
CA TYR A 61 2.80 8.24 11.32
C TYR A 61 3.07 8.60 12.78
N ASN A 62 4.30 8.36 13.23
CA ASN A 62 4.77 8.82 14.53
C ASN A 62 5.25 10.26 14.38
N HIS A 63 4.65 11.19 15.12
CA HIS A 63 4.89 12.62 14.94
C HIS A 63 6.39 12.95 15.08
N GLY A 64 6.94 13.62 14.09
CA GLY A 64 8.35 14.02 14.05
C GLY A 64 9.31 12.97 13.49
N VAL A 65 8.84 11.78 13.16
CA VAL A 65 9.67 10.73 12.56
C VAL A 65 9.41 10.65 11.06
N SER A 66 10.36 11.13 10.26
CA SER A 66 10.20 11.24 8.79
C SER A 66 10.87 10.11 8.01
N SER A 67 11.65 9.27 8.65
CA SER A 67 12.32 8.15 7.98
C SER A 67 12.53 7.00 8.94
N TYR A 68 12.65 5.79 8.38
CA TYR A 68 12.87 4.57 9.14
C TYR A 68 13.98 3.75 8.47
N GLU A 69 14.74 3.06 9.28
CA GLU A 69 15.68 2.06 8.76
C GLU A 69 14.89 0.82 8.37
N MET A 70 14.90 0.48 7.08
CA MET A 70 14.07 -0.60 6.54
C MET A 70 14.66 -1.99 6.78
N GLY A 71 15.98 -2.09 6.91
CA GLY A 71 16.63 -3.39 7.08
C GLY A 71 16.47 -4.28 5.85
N THR A 72 16.57 -5.59 6.06
CA THR A 72 16.52 -6.58 4.98
C THR A 72 15.39 -7.61 5.14
N ALA A 73 14.54 -7.46 6.16
CA ALA A 73 13.49 -8.43 6.48
C ALA A 73 12.17 -8.17 5.75
N TYR A 74 11.89 -6.92 5.37
CA TYR A 74 10.67 -6.61 4.66
C TYR A 74 10.75 -7.09 3.21
N GLY A 75 9.72 -7.77 2.77
CA GLY A 75 9.59 -8.19 1.38
C GLY A 75 8.63 -7.30 0.60
N HIS A 76 7.39 -7.76 0.44
CA HIS A 76 6.38 -7.02 -0.32
C HIS A 76 4.98 -7.39 0.17
N ILE A 77 4.01 -6.57 -0.22
CA ILE A 77 2.58 -6.88 -0.10
C ILE A 77 2.08 -7.15 -1.51
N ALA A 78 1.45 -8.31 -1.72
CA ALA A 78 0.91 -8.67 -3.01
C ALA A 78 -0.54 -8.20 -3.16
N ILE A 79 -0.84 -7.59 -4.30
CA ILE A 79 -2.17 -7.10 -4.66
C ILE A 79 -2.62 -7.85 -5.91
N GLY A 80 -3.75 -8.54 -5.83
CA GLY A 80 -4.34 -9.22 -6.98
C GLY A 80 -5.08 -8.24 -7.88
N VAL A 81 -4.81 -8.31 -9.18
CA VAL A 81 -5.48 -7.48 -10.20
C VAL A 81 -5.91 -8.38 -11.36
N PRO A 82 -6.99 -8.03 -12.09
CA PRO A 82 -7.43 -8.83 -13.22
C PRO A 82 -6.43 -8.86 -14.38
N ASP A 83 -5.69 -7.76 -14.58
CA ASP A 83 -4.74 -7.61 -15.67
C ASP A 83 -3.54 -6.77 -15.17
N ALA A 84 -2.42 -7.42 -14.93
CA ALA A 84 -1.22 -6.76 -14.42
C ALA A 84 -0.61 -5.77 -15.41
N TYR A 85 -0.74 -6.02 -16.71
CA TYR A 85 -0.27 -5.07 -17.74
C TYR A 85 -1.06 -3.78 -17.70
N ALA A 86 -2.39 -3.88 -17.63
CA ALA A 86 -3.27 -2.71 -17.52
C ALA A 86 -3.07 -1.96 -16.21
N ALA A 87 -2.90 -2.67 -15.10
CA ALA A 87 -2.63 -2.08 -13.80
C ALA A 87 -1.32 -1.29 -13.81
N CYS A 88 -0.25 -1.84 -14.39
CA CYS A 88 1.03 -1.13 -14.53
C CYS A 88 0.89 0.16 -15.35
N ALA A 89 0.14 0.13 -16.43
CA ALA A 89 -0.09 1.32 -17.25
C ALA A 89 -0.81 2.42 -16.46
N LYS A 90 -1.83 2.06 -15.69
CA LYS A 90 -2.55 3.00 -14.81
C LYS A 90 -1.65 3.58 -13.73
N ILE A 91 -0.84 2.74 -13.10
CA ILE A 91 0.09 3.16 -12.05
C ILE A 91 1.09 4.17 -12.59
N LYS A 92 1.68 3.90 -13.76
CA LYS A 92 2.59 4.85 -14.43
C LYS A 92 1.90 6.16 -14.77
N ALA A 93 0.67 6.11 -15.31
CA ALA A 93 -0.10 7.30 -15.65
C ALA A 93 -0.42 8.14 -14.43
N ALA A 94 -0.58 7.52 -13.26
CA ALA A 94 -0.81 8.21 -11.99
C ALA A 94 0.48 8.68 -11.30
N GLY A 95 1.63 8.52 -11.94
CA GLY A 95 2.92 8.95 -11.41
C GLY A 95 3.61 7.93 -10.51
N GLY A 96 3.14 6.69 -10.49
CA GLY A 96 3.74 5.62 -9.70
C GLY A 96 5.05 5.11 -10.30
N ASN A 97 5.87 4.53 -9.44
CA ASN A 97 7.18 4.01 -9.82
C ASN A 97 7.13 2.49 -9.99
N VAL A 98 7.14 2.03 -11.24
CA VAL A 98 7.20 0.61 -11.58
C VAL A 98 8.68 0.19 -11.63
N THR A 99 9.10 -0.66 -10.71
CA THR A 99 10.49 -1.11 -10.61
C THR A 99 10.75 -2.40 -11.39
N ARG A 100 9.71 -3.19 -11.63
CA ARG A 100 9.75 -4.34 -12.53
C ARG A 100 8.49 -4.33 -13.38
N GLU A 101 8.67 -4.26 -14.69
CA GLU A 101 7.56 -4.25 -15.64
C GLU A 101 6.74 -5.54 -15.58
N ALA A 102 5.46 -5.44 -15.91
CA ALA A 102 4.58 -6.60 -15.93
C ALA A 102 5.07 -7.64 -16.94
N GLY A 103 5.15 -8.87 -16.48
CA GLY A 103 5.60 -9.99 -17.29
C GLY A 103 5.55 -11.28 -16.48
N PRO A 104 5.76 -12.44 -17.14
CA PRO A 104 5.74 -13.73 -16.46
C PRO A 104 6.81 -13.84 -15.37
N VAL A 105 6.45 -14.46 -14.25
CA VAL A 105 7.42 -14.81 -13.23
C VAL A 105 8.39 -15.87 -13.79
N ALA A 106 9.65 -15.80 -13.34
CA ALA A 106 10.67 -16.77 -13.76
C ALA A 106 10.22 -18.20 -13.42
N GLY A 107 10.23 -19.08 -14.41
CA GLY A 107 9.82 -20.47 -14.25
C GLY A 107 8.31 -20.73 -14.20
N GLY A 108 7.49 -19.70 -14.46
CA GLY A 108 6.04 -19.82 -14.46
C GLY A 108 5.37 -18.90 -15.47
N ASP A 109 4.04 -18.86 -15.44
CA ASP A 109 3.23 -18.07 -16.36
C ASP A 109 2.40 -16.98 -15.66
N THR A 110 2.45 -16.90 -14.34
CA THR A 110 1.82 -15.81 -13.57
C THR A 110 2.46 -14.48 -13.93
N ILE A 111 1.63 -13.51 -14.30
CA ILE A 111 2.11 -12.17 -14.63
C ILE A 111 2.26 -11.37 -13.34
N ILE A 112 3.45 -10.86 -13.09
CA ILE A 112 3.77 -10.04 -11.92
C ILE A 112 4.42 -8.73 -12.34
N ALA A 113 4.35 -7.75 -11.44
CA ALA A 113 5.05 -6.48 -11.55
C ALA A 113 5.43 -6.02 -10.13
N PHE A 114 6.40 -5.15 -10.01
CA PHE A 114 6.73 -4.51 -8.74
C PHE A 114 6.64 -3.00 -8.86
N VAL A 115 6.07 -2.39 -7.84
CA VAL A 115 5.96 -0.95 -7.71
C VAL A 115 6.43 -0.53 -6.32
N THR A 116 6.92 0.70 -6.20
CA THR A 116 7.30 1.28 -4.90
C THR A 116 6.55 2.58 -4.67
N ASP A 117 6.33 2.86 -3.41
CA ASP A 117 5.76 4.15 -2.97
C ASP A 117 6.77 5.30 -3.08
#